data_c119593e6fb25346e0a0446ceb52a135
#
_entry.id   c119593e6fb25346e0a0446ceb52a135
#
_cell.length_a   1.000
_cell.length_b   1.000
_cell.length_c   1.000
_cell.angle_alpha   90.00
_cell.angle_beta   90.00
_cell.angle_gamma   90.00
#
_symmetry.space_group_name_H-M   'P 1'
#
loop_
_entity.id
_entity.type
_entity.pdbx_description
1 polymer ?
#
loop_
_entity_poly.entity_id
_entity_poly.type
_entity_poly.pdbx_seq_one_letter_code
_entity_poly.pdbx_strand_id
1 'polypeptide(L)'
;MAVRTDIIIDVSIIIGANYGDEGKGRMSDYLANKAIQAGQFTITILSNGGAQRGHTVVLDNGFTHIFHHFGSGTLAVADTYLPQSFIVNPMIFMKEYNELLNSPLGRDTSLWPKIFVSPESLISTPFDMMNNQIIEEHRTHRHGSCG
;
A
#
# COMPACT_ATOMS: atom_id res chain seq x y z
N MET A 1 -16.15 -39.17 -0.03
CA MET A 1 -16.42 -38.31 1.16
C MET A 1 -15.59 -37.03 0.97
N ALA A 2 -16.24 -35.90 0.64
CA ALA A 2 -15.55 -34.64 0.43
C ALA A 2 -15.18 -34.07 1.80
N VAL A 3 -13.90 -33.96 2.10
CA VAL A 3 -13.42 -33.23 3.30
C VAL A 3 -13.67 -31.77 3.03
N ARG A 4 -14.65 -31.18 3.71
CA ARG A 4 -14.89 -29.74 3.73
C ARG A 4 -13.82 -29.14 4.61
N THR A 5 -12.77 -28.61 4.02
CA THR A 5 -11.78 -27.80 4.72
C THR A 5 -12.40 -26.42 4.92
N ASP A 6 -12.83 -26.12 6.13
CA ASP A 6 -13.27 -24.77 6.48
C ASP A 6 -12.06 -23.83 6.36
N ILE A 7 -12.14 -22.87 5.46
CA ILE A 7 -11.12 -21.82 5.32
C ILE A 7 -11.39 -20.81 6.45
N ILE A 8 -10.49 -20.75 7.42
CA ILE A 8 -10.54 -19.71 8.46
C ILE A 8 -9.85 -18.48 7.89
N ILE A 9 -10.60 -17.38 7.79
CA ILE A 9 -10.08 -16.07 7.39
C ILE A 9 -9.97 -15.22 8.65
N ASP A 10 -8.74 -14.79 8.99
CA ASP A 10 -8.50 -13.79 10.02
C ASP A 10 -8.40 -12.39 9.37
N VAL A 11 -9.17 -11.43 9.86
CA VAL A 11 -9.25 -10.07 9.32
C VAL A 11 -8.90 -9.06 10.38
N SER A 12 -7.83 -8.29 10.14
CA SER A 12 -7.45 -7.16 10.98
C SER A 12 -7.73 -5.84 10.27
N ILE A 13 -8.47 -4.94 10.92
CA ILE A 13 -8.78 -3.61 10.39
C ILE A 13 -8.01 -2.57 11.20
N ILE A 14 -7.19 -1.76 10.51
CA ILE A 14 -6.38 -0.72 11.12
C ILE A 14 -7.00 0.63 10.80
N ILE A 15 -7.45 1.32 11.83
CA ILE A 15 -8.04 2.66 11.77
C ILE A 15 -7.20 3.64 12.56
N GLY A 16 -7.02 4.86 11.98
CA GLY A 16 -6.40 5.97 12.70
C GLY A 16 -7.43 6.66 13.61
N ALA A 17 -7.00 7.04 14.80
CA ALA A 17 -7.83 7.76 15.76
C ALA A 17 -7.68 9.29 15.68
N ASN A 18 -6.70 9.78 14.90
CA ASN A 18 -6.36 11.19 14.72
C ASN A 18 -6.29 11.56 13.24
N TYR A 19 -5.54 12.63 12.92
CA TYR A 19 -5.48 13.25 11.59
C TYR A 19 -4.29 12.78 10.72
N GLY A 20 -3.62 11.70 11.06
CA GLY A 20 -2.44 11.17 10.37
C GLY A 20 -1.31 10.83 11.35
N ASP A 21 -0.24 10.25 10.82
CA ASP A 21 0.99 9.91 11.55
C ASP A 21 0.83 8.99 12.78
N GLU A 22 -0.28 8.24 12.85
CA GLU A 22 -0.55 7.31 13.95
C GLU A 22 0.17 5.96 13.82
N GLY A 23 0.98 5.80 12.77
CA GLY A 23 1.71 4.56 12.54
C GLY A 23 0.89 3.42 11.94
N LYS A 24 -0.17 3.72 11.19
CA LYS A 24 -0.99 2.70 10.51
C LYS A 24 -0.17 1.78 9.61
N GLY A 25 0.78 2.34 8.86
CA GLY A 25 1.69 1.56 8.02
C GLY A 25 2.55 0.59 8.80
N ARG A 26 3.13 1.04 9.91
CA ARG A 26 3.94 0.20 10.80
C ARG A 26 3.10 -0.94 11.44
N MET A 27 1.88 -0.65 11.84
CA MET A 27 0.99 -1.67 12.40
C MET A 27 0.58 -2.69 11.33
N SER A 28 0.32 -2.24 10.10
CA SER A 28 0.02 -3.12 8.97
C SER A 28 1.19 -4.04 8.64
N ASP A 29 2.41 -3.50 8.58
CA ASP A 29 3.64 -4.28 8.39
C ASP A 29 3.83 -5.32 9.51
N TYR A 30 3.70 -4.90 10.76
CA TYR A 30 3.83 -5.80 11.93
C TYR A 30 2.85 -6.98 11.87
N LEU A 31 1.57 -6.71 11.57
CA LEU A 31 0.54 -7.76 11.51
C LEU A 31 0.79 -8.69 10.32
N ALA A 32 1.17 -8.15 9.16
CA ALA A 32 1.51 -8.93 7.99
C ALA A 32 2.72 -9.84 8.26
N ASN A 33 3.79 -9.30 8.84
CA ASN A 33 4.98 -10.06 9.18
C ASN A 33 4.66 -11.18 10.17
N LYS A 34 3.89 -10.89 11.21
CA LYS A 34 3.45 -11.89 12.20
C LYS A 34 2.66 -13.04 11.55
N ALA A 35 1.75 -12.73 10.65
CA ALA A 35 0.94 -13.72 9.94
C ALA A 35 1.80 -14.58 8.99
N ILE A 36 2.69 -13.96 8.22
CA ILE A 36 3.62 -14.67 7.32
C ILE A 36 4.55 -15.58 8.11
N GLN A 37 5.10 -15.14 9.24
CA GLN A 37 5.94 -15.98 10.12
C GLN A 37 5.17 -17.18 10.71
N ALA A 38 3.86 -17.05 10.88
CA ALA A 38 2.98 -18.15 11.26
C ALA A 38 2.60 -19.08 10.07
N GLY A 39 3.16 -18.87 8.88
CA GLY A 39 2.90 -19.67 7.68
C GLY A 39 1.54 -19.35 7.01
N GLN A 40 0.94 -18.21 7.33
CA GLN A 40 -0.35 -17.81 6.79
C GLN A 40 -0.19 -17.02 5.48
N PHE A 41 -1.00 -17.34 4.48
CA PHE A 41 -1.15 -16.49 3.31
C PHE A 41 -1.76 -15.15 3.76
N THR A 42 -1.12 -14.06 3.37
CA THR A 42 -1.50 -12.72 3.85
C THR A 42 -1.64 -11.75 2.70
N ILE A 43 -2.69 -10.95 2.74
CA ILE A 43 -2.95 -9.89 1.78
C ILE A 43 -3.23 -8.57 2.51
N THR A 44 -2.55 -7.51 2.11
CA THR A 44 -2.80 -6.16 2.59
C THR A 44 -3.78 -5.46 1.65
N ILE A 45 -4.94 -5.07 2.15
CA ILE A 45 -5.96 -4.35 1.38
C ILE A 45 -5.83 -2.85 1.63
N LEU A 46 -5.65 -2.06 0.58
CA LEU A 46 -5.58 -0.61 0.65
C LEU A 46 -6.98 -0.02 0.43
N SER A 47 -7.78 0.00 1.49
CA SER A 47 -9.23 0.23 1.43
C SER A 47 -9.66 1.54 0.77
N ASN A 48 -8.82 2.57 0.77
CA ASN A 48 -9.12 3.87 0.15
C ASN A 48 -7.84 4.69 -0.09
N GLY A 49 -8.00 5.83 -0.75
CA GLY A 49 -6.93 6.78 -1.01
C GLY A 49 -6.31 6.61 -2.39
N GLY A 50 -5.08 7.05 -2.53
CA GLY A 50 -4.32 7.03 -3.78
C GLY A 50 -2.84 7.22 -3.51
N ALA A 51 -2.10 7.68 -4.51
CA ALA A 51 -0.65 7.83 -4.48
C ALA A 51 -0.11 8.82 -3.43
N GLN A 52 -0.96 9.71 -2.91
CA GLN A 52 -0.61 10.68 -1.87
C GLN A 52 -0.39 10.03 -0.50
N ARG A 53 -0.87 8.81 -0.28
CA ARG A 53 -0.60 8.10 0.96
C ARG A 53 0.91 7.82 1.08
N GLY A 54 1.43 7.88 2.30
CA GLY A 54 2.81 7.53 2.59
C GLY A 54 2.85 6.69 3.88
N HIS A 55 3.11 5.39 3.74
CA HIS A 55 3.26 4.50 4.89
C HIS A 55 4.73 4.08 5.02
N THR A 56 5.43 4.68 5.95
CA THR A 56 6.85 4.39 6.16
C THR A 56 7.04 3.08 6.94
N VAL A 57 7.87 2.20 6.40
CA VAL A 57 8.36 0.99 7.06
C VAL A 57 9.87 1.06 7.15
N VAL A 58 10.39 0.73 8.33
CA VAL A 58 11.83 0.66 8.60
C VAL A 58 12.14 -0.75 9.07
N LEU A 59 13.05 -1.43 8.37
CA LEU A 59 13.52 -2.76 8.74
C LEU A 59 14.70 -2.68 9.73
N ASP A 60 14.96 -3.77 10.45
CA ASP A 60 16.05 -3.86 11.44
C ASP A 60 17.44 -3.60 10.84
N ASN A 61 17.63 -3.87 9.54
CA ASN A 61 18.87 -3.57 8.82
C ASN A 61 19.01 -2.09 8.41
N GLY A 62 18.08 -1.22 8.81
CA GLY A 62 18.04 0.21 8.49
C GLY A 62 17.43 0.55 7.12
N PHE A 63 17.03 -0.43 6.31
CA PHE A 63 16.32 -0.14 5.07
C PHE A 63 14.99 0.53 5.37
N THR A 64 14.71 1.63 4.66
CA THR A 64 13.47 2.40 4.83
C THR A 64 12.78 2.56 3.50
N HIS A 65 11.46 2.32 3.48
CA HIS A 65 10.63 2.56 2.29
C HIS A 65 9.32 3.24 2.67
N ILE A 66 8.85 4.11 1.78
CA ILE A 66 7.56 4.79 1.90
C ILE A 66 6.61 4.20 0.87
N PHE A 67 5.65 3.41 1.34
CA PHE A 67 4.68 2.74 0.50
C PHE A 67 3.56 3.67 0.06
N HIS A 68 3.27 3.69 -1.24
CA HIS A 68 2.18 4.42 -1.88
C HIS A 68 1.11 3.46 -2.45
N HIS A 69 1.50 2.59 -3.38
CA HIS A 69 0.62 1.61 -4.02
C HIS A 69 0.82 0.19 -3.49
N PHE A 70 2.05 -0.13 -3.08
CA PHE A 70 2.32 -1.40 -2.44
C PHE A 70 1.82 -1.36 -0.99
N GLY A 71 1.32 -2.48 -0.48
CA GLY A 71 0.93 -2.61 0.92
C GLY A 71 2.14 -2.55 1.84
N SER A 72 1.98 -2.03 3.06
CA SER A 72 3.09 -1.96 4.02
C SER A 72 3.67 -3.33 4.38
N GLY A 73 2.91 -4.42 4.19
CA GLY A 73 3.39 -5.80 4.38
C GLY A 73 4.20 -6.37 3.22
N THR A 74 4.45 -5.59 2.16
CA THR A 74 5.19 -6.06 0.96
C THR A 74 6.59 -6.56 1.31
N LEU A 75 7.31 -5.90 2.22
CA LEU A 75 8.64 -6.35 2.64
C LEU A 75 8.60 -7.65 3.47
N ALA A 76 7.46 -7.99 4.05
CA ALA A 76 7.19 -9.28 4.68
C ALA A 76 6.62 -10.32 3.69
N VAL A 77 6.60 -10.03 2.41
CA VAL A 77 6.09 -10.89 1.32
C VAL A 77 4.56 -11.09 1.36
N ALA A 78 3.82 -10.16 1.97
CA ALA A 78 2.36 -10.14 1.91
C ALA A 78 1.88 -9.54 0.58
N ASP A 79 0.91 -10.19 -0.05
CA ASP A 79 0.27 -9.68 -1.27
C ASP A 79 -0.45 -8.34 -1.02
N THR A 80 -0.74 -7.61 -2.08
CA THR A 80 -1.45 -6.33 -2.01
C THR A 80 -2.71 -6.37 -2.86
N TYR A 81 -3.81 -5.83 -2.35
CA TYR A 81 -5.02 -5.60 -3.14
C TYR A 81 -5.42 -4.12 -3.13
N LEU A 82 -5.57 -3.57 -4.32
CA LEU A 82 -6.07 -2.21 -4.58
C LEU A 82 -7.54 -2.34 -5.01
N PRO A 83 -8.50 -2.07 -4.13
CA PRO A 83 -9.92 -2.17 -4.45
C PRO A 83 -10.40 -0.99 -5.30
N GLN A 84 -11.62 -1.04 -5.77
CA GLN A 84 -12.30 0.02 -6.53
C GLN A 84 -12.20 1.42 -5.89
N SER A 85 -12.16 1.47 -4.56
CA SER A 85 -12.05 2.72 -3.80
C SER A 85 -10.64 3.33 -3.77
N PHE A 86 -9.64 2.64 -4.34
CA PHE A 86 -8.26 3.14 -4.45
C PHE A 86 -8.03 3.81 -5.80
N ILE A 87 -7.37 4.96 -5.81
CA ILE A 87 -7.00 5.69 -7.03
C ILE A 87 -5.56 5.34 -7.39
N VAL A 88 -5.38 4.67 -8.52
CA VAL A 88 -4.06 4.27 -9.01
C VAL A 88 -3.41 5.40 -9.79
N ASN A 89 -2.16 5.74 -9.45
CA ASN A 89 -1.31 6.62 -10.25
C ASN A 89 -0.19 5.78 -10.90
N PRO A 90 -0.25 5.50 -12.21
CA PRO A 90 0.71 4.62 -12.87
C PRO A 90 2.16 5.13 -12.80
N MET A 91 2.38 6.44 -12.79
CA MET A 91 3.73 7.02 -12.73
C MET A 91 4.35 6.77 -11.36
N ILE A 92 3.61 7.02 -10.28
CA ILE A 92 4.08 6.80 -8.91
C ILE A 92 4.21 5.30 -8.63
N PHE A 93 3.28 4.48 -9.16
CA PHE A 93 3.39 3.02 -9.09
C PHE A 93 4.71 2.51 -9.68
N MET A 94 5.04 2.95 -10.90
CA MET A 94 6.30 2.54 -11.57
C MET A 94 7.55 3.07 -10.85
N LYS A 95 7.48 4.27 -10.28
CA LYS A 95 8.56 4.80 -9.46
C LYS A 95 8.78 3.92 -8.22
N GLU A 96 7.74 3.64 -7.47
CA GLU A 96 7.78 2.78 -6.28
C GLU A 96 8.27 1.37 -6.61
N TYR A 97 7.79 0.78 -7.71
CA TYR A 97 8.27 -0.50 -8.22
C TYR A 97 9.79 -0.49 -8.45
N ASN A 98 10.32 0.53 -9.12
CA ASN A 98 11.76 0.66 -9.39
C ASN A 98 12.58 0.87 -8.10
N GLU A 99 12.05 1.57 -7.10
CA GLU A 99 12.68 1.71 -5.79
C GLU A 99 12.77 0.35 -5.08
N LEU A 100 11.70 -0.45 -5.14
CA LEU A 100 11.65 -1.78 -4.54
C LEU A 100 12.59 -2.79 -5.19
N LEU A 101 13.00 -2.61 -6.45
CA LEU A 101 14.04 -3.43 -7.09
C LEU A 101 15.40 -3.37 -6.36
N ASN A 102 15.63 -2.32 -5.59
CA ASN A 102 16.83 -2.15 -4.77
C ASN A 102 16.57 -2.44 -3.26
N SER A 103 15.40 -2.98 -2.93
CA SER A 103 15.03 -3.36 -1.57
C SER A 103 15.56 -4.77 -1.22
N PRO A 104 15.42 -5.21 0.04
CA PRO A 104 15.72 -6.58 0.45
C PRO A 104 14.93 -7.67 -0.27
N LEU A 105 13.85 -7.34 -0.99
CA LEU A 105 13.14 -8.28 -1.87
C LEU A 105 14.01 -8.74 -3.04
N GLY A 106 15.01 -7.92 -3.42
CA GLY A 106 15.91 -8.23 -4.53
C GLY A 106 15.27 -8.00 -5.90
N ARG A 107 16.04 -8.27 -6.96
CA ARG A 107 15.64 -8.02 -8.36
C ARG A 107 14.89 -9.17 -9.02
N ASP A 108 14.82 -10.31 -8.39
CA ASP A 108 14.01 -11.44 -8.87
C ASP A 108 12.55 -11.23 -8.51
N THR A 109 11.83 -10.54 -9.39
CA THR A 109 10.43 -10.20 -9.18
C THR A 109 9.48 -11.39 -9.24
N SER A 110 9.96 -12.57 -9.66
CA SER A 110 9.16 -13.80 -9.60
C SER A 110 8.86 -14.25 -8.17
N LEU A 111 9.69 -13.83 -7.22
CA LEU A 111 9.55 -14.11 -5.79
C LEU A 111 8.81 -13.02 -5.02
N TRP A 112 8.45 -11.92 -5.70
CA TRP A 112 7.75 -10.81 -5.07
C TRP A 112 6.29 -11.15 -4.75
N PRO A 113 5.73 -10.53 -3.71
CA PRO A 113 4.30 -10.61 -3.47
C PRO A 113 3.54 -10.00 -4.63
N LYS A 114 2.37 -10.54 -4.89
CA LYS A 114 1.52 -10.10 -6.01
C LYS A 114 0.76 -8.84 -5.65
N ILE A 115 0.48 -8.04 -6.68
CA ILE A 115 -0.45 -6.92 -6.59
C ILE A 115 -1.67 -7.24 -7.45
N PHE A 116 -2.82 -7.17 -6.81
CA PHE A 116 -4.12 -7.28 -7.46
C PHE A 116 -4.77 -5.90 -7.49
N VAL A 117 -5.25 -5.50 -8.65
CA VAL A 117 -5.92 -4.22 -8.86
C VAL A 117 -7.33 -4.49 -9.35
N SER A 118 -8.32 -3.86 -8.72
CA SER A 118 -9.70 -3.92 -9.22
C SER A 118 -9.76 -3.30 -10.62
N PRO A 119 -10.43 -3.93 -11.58
CA PRO A 119 -10.60 -3.35 -12.91
C PRO A 119 -11.44 -2.07 -12.89
N GLU A 120 -12.14 -1.79 -11.79
CA GLU A 120 -12.98 -0.61 -11.59
C GLU A 120 -12.26 0.51 -10.82
N SER A 121 -10.96 0.32 -10.46
CA SER A 121 -10.17 1.36 -9.82
C SER A 121 -9.99 2.56 -10.74
N LEU A 122 -10.16 3.76 -10.19
CA LEU A 122 -9.88 4.99 -10.91
C LEU A 122 -8.38 5.15 -11.15
N ILE A 123 -8.03 5.80 -12.26
CA ILE A 123 -6.64 6.11 -12.61
C ILE A 123 -6.45 7.61 -12.54
N SER A 124 -5.45 8.05 -11.77
CA SER A 124 -4.99 9.44 -11.77
C SER A 124 -3.99 9.66 -12.90
N THR A 125 -4.23 10.65 -13.72
CA THR A 125 -3.39 11.02 -14.86
C THR A 125 -2.51 12.24 -14.52
N PRO A 126 -1.47 12.55 -15.33
CA PRO A 126 -0.70 13.79 -15.18
C PRO A 126 -1.59 15.06 -15.26
N PHE A 127 -2.67 15.02 -16.04
CA PHE A 127 -3.60 16.14 -16.15
C PHE A 127 -4.37 16.39 -14.85
N ASP A 128 -4.78 15.32 -14.15
CA ASP A 128 -5.43 15.42 -12.85
C ASP A 128 -4.48 16.05 -11.83
N MET A 129 -3.21 15.63 -11.84
CA MET A 129 -2.17 16.19 -10.97
C MET A 129 -1.95 17.68 -11.25
N MET A 130 -1.85 18.09 -12.54
CA MET A 130 -1.68 19.49 -12.93
C MET A 130 -2.89 20.33 -12.51
N ASN A 131 -4.09 19.84 -12.75
CA ASN A 131 -5.31 20.53 -12.34
C ASN A 131 -5.37 20.73 -10.82
N ASN A 132 -5.02 19.70 -10.06
CA ASN A 132 -4.98 19.80 -8.60
C ASN A 132 -3.95 20.84 -8.13
N GLN A 133 -2.75 20.84 -8.72
CA GLN A 133 -1.70 21.83 -8.40
C GLN A 133 -2.19 23.27 -8.67
N ILE A 134 -2.80 23.52 -9.83
CA ILE A 134 -3.36 24.84 -10.17
C ILE A 134 -4.42 25.28 -9.16
N ILE A 135 -5.32 24.36 -8.76
CA ILE A 135 -6.35 24.65 -7.77
C ILE A 135 -5.73 24.97 -6.42
N GLU A 136 -4.73 24.19 -5.98
CA GLU A 136 -4.04 24.41 -4.70
C GLU A 136 -3.24 25.73 -4.66
N GLU A 137 -2.65 26.15 -5.78
CA GLU A 137 -1.96 27.45 -5.88
C GLU A 137 -2.91 28.64 -5.68
N HIS A 138 -4.17 28.50 -6.06
CA HIS A 138 -5.19 29.55 -5.93
C HIS A 138 -5.93 29.52 -4.58
N ARG A 139 -5.68 28.52 -3.74
CA ARG A 139 -6.29 28.46 -2.40
C ARG A 139 -5.54 29.33 -1.41
N THR A 140 -6.28 30.22 -0.72
CA THR A 140 -5.74 31.11 0.33
C THR A 140 -5.29 30.36 1.60
N HIS A 141 -5.79 29.16 1.82
CA HIS A 141 -5.36 28.27 2.92
C HIS A 141 -5.04 26.91 2.32
N ARG A 142 -3.77 26.54 2.34
CA ARG A 142 -3.35 25.17 2.04
C ARG A 142 -3.82 24.28 3.19
N HIS A 143 -4.94 23.64 3.02
CA HIS A 143 -5.23 22.44 3.78
C HIS A 143 -4.29 21.37 3.23
N GLY A 144 -3.58 20.64 4.13
CA GLY A 144 -2.70 19.56 3.74
C GLY A 144 -3.44 18.69 2.71
N SER A 145 -3.05 18.85 1.44
CA SER A 145 -3.75 18.19 0.36
C SER A 145 -3.49 16.71 0.49
N CYS A 146 -4.52 15.93 0.61
CA CYS A 146 -4.46 14.50 0.35
C CYS A 146 -4.39 14.25 -1.16
N GLY A 147 -3.68 15.08 -1.86
CA GLY A 147 -3.17 15.05 -3.17
C GLY A 147 -3.89 14.91 -4.40
#